data_d12adbabe4f5fcf6827ae7caa1f59944
#
_entry.id   d12adbabe4f5fcf6827ae7caa1f59944
#
_cell.length_a   1.000
_cell.length_b   1.000
_cell.length_c   1.000
_cell.angle_alpha   90.00
_cell.angle_beta   90.00
_cell.angle_gamma   90.00
#
_symmetry.space_group_name_H-M   'P 1'
#
loop_
_entity.id
_entity.type
_entity.pdbx_description
1 polymer ?
#
loop_
_entity_poly.entity_id
_entity_poly.type
_entity_poly.pdbx_seq_one_letter_code
_entity_poly.pdbx_strand_id
1 'polypeptide(L)'
;MRVELWAAKLPVLGRIAWHHWLIVDRTDCYDRWEVWQTKGLTKNSWGYLYRNLGARSAGVGNGEGWRIESWGGDEANYLRGRIEASPTAYPWRDRYVVVPGPNSNTYVQWVLREVHQLGWHGIGRGYVRHAGQSKA
;
A
#
# COMPACT_ATOMS: atom_id res chain seq x y z
N MET A 1 -16.88 -1.82 -9.59
CA MET A 1 -15.71 -2.05 -8.74
C MET A 1 -14.72 -0.91 -8.96
N ARG A 2 -14.10 -0.42 -7.89
CA ARG A 2 -13.11 0.66 -7.96
C ARG A 2 -11.91 0.29 -7.12
N VAL A 3 -10.76 0.86 -7.45
CA VAL A 3 -9.56 0.82 -6.60
C VAL A 3 -9.27 2.25 -6.19
N GLU A 4 -8.96 2.46 -4.91
CA GLU A 4 -8.71 3.79 -4.36
C GLU A 4 -7.34 3.84 -3.69
N LEU A 5 -6.66 4.96 -3.85
CA LEU A 5 -5.42 5.28 -3.15
C LEU A 5 -5.72 6.26 -2.03
N TRP A 6 -5.30 5.91 -0.83
CA TRP A 6 -5.49 6.71 0.38
C TRP A 6 -4.15 7.01 1.05
N ALA A 7 -4.14 8.07 1.85
CA ALA A 7 -2.98 8.44 2.65
C ALA A 7 -3.41 8.99 4.00
N ALA A 8 -2.51 8.91 4.96
CA ALA A 8 -2.63 9.58 6.25
C ALA A 8 -1.25 10.04 6.70
N LYS A 9 -1.21 11.12 7.46
CA LYS A 9 0.04 11.63 8.02
C LYS A 9 0.58 10.69 9.09
N LEU A 10 1.88 10.44 9.04
CA LEU A 10 2.53 9.68 10.09
C LEU A 10 2.60 10.49 11.38
N PRO A 11 2.58 9.83 12.56
CA PRO A 11 2.81 10.53 13.81
C PRO A 11 4.19 11.22 13.78
N VAL A 12 4.27 12.43 14.36
CA VAL A 12 5.50 13.24 14.48
C VAL A 12 6.04 13.71 13.13
N LEU A 13 6.08 12.85 12.10
CA LEU A 13 6.70 13.12 10.79
C LEU A 13 5.69 13.51 9.71
N GLY A 14 4.47 13.86 10.09
CA GLY A 14 3.37 14.06 9.13
C GLY A 14 3.60 15.16 8.09
N ARG A 15 4.50 16.10 8.31
CA ARG A 15 4.84 17.13 7.33
C ARG A 15 5.63 16.59 6.16
N ILE A 16 6.41 15.53 6.38
CA ILE A 16 7.33 15.01 5.36
C ILE A 16 7.03 13.58 4.96
N ALA A 17 6.30 12.82 5.78
CA ALA A 17 6.05 11.41 5.50
C ALA A 17 4.61 11.04 5.75
N TRP A 18 4.02 10.37 4.75
CA TRP A 18 2.65 9.85 4.81
C TRP A 18 2.69 8.34 4.68
N HIS A 19 1.69 7.70 5.29
CA HIS A 19 1.40 6.29 5.09
C HIS A 19 0.33 6.16 4.02
N HIS A 20 0.56 5.31 3.03
CA HIS A 20 -0.40 5.07 1.96
C HIS A 20 -0.97 3.66 2.05
N TRP A 21 -2.21 3.51 1.59
CA TRP A 21 -2.84 2.20 1.45
C TRP A 21 -3.80 2.19 0.27
N LEU A 22 -4.27 1.00 -0.06
CA LEU A 22 -5.16 0.78 -1.20
C LEU A 22 -6.47 0.18 -0.71
N ILE A 23 -7.55 0.60 -1.33
CA ILE A 23 -8.89 0.05 -1.12
C ILE A 23 -9.34 -0.61 -2.41
N VAL A 24 -9.80 -1.85 -2.31
CA VAL A 24 -10.55 -2.52 -3.38
C VAL A 24 -12.02 -2.44 -2.99
N ASP A 25 -12.78 -1.61 -3.69
CA ASP A 25 -14.20 -1.35 -3.41
C ASP A 25 -15.06 -2.12 -4.40
N ARG A 26 -15.80 -3.10 -3.91
CA ARG A 26 -16.68 -3.95 -4.73
C ARG A 26 -18.14 -3.51 -4.66
N THR A 27 -18.39 -2.29 -4.20
CA THR A 27 -19.72 -1.66 -4.07
C THR A 27 -20.44 -2.07 -2.80
N ASP A 28 -20.65 -3.37 -2.55
CA ASP A 28 -21.32 -3.89 -1.35
C ASP A 28 -20.35 -4.26 -0.23
N CYS A 29 -19.06 -4.30 -0.53
CA CYS A 29 -18.01 -4.56 0.46
C CYS A 29 -16.70 -3.99 -0.04
N TYR A 30 -15.72 -3.85 0.85
CA TYR A 30 -14.39 -3.40 0.47
C TYR A 30 -13.32 -4.15 1.26
N ASP A 31 -12.10 -4.15 0.71
CA ASP A 31 -10.91 -4.60 1.42
C ASP A 31 -9.87 -3.50 1.41
N ARG A 32 -9.21 -3.29 2.55
CA ARG A 32 -8.07 -2.39 2.68
C ARG A 32 -6.79 -3.19 2.71
N TRP A 33 -5.84 -2.81 1.86
CA TRP A 33 -4.56 -3.49 1.71
C TRP A 33 -3.41 -2.55 1.99
N GLU A 34 -2.47 -2.97 2.84
CA GLU A 34 -1.34 -2.15 3.24
C GLU A 34 -0.20 -2.99 3.80
N VAL A 35 1.01 -2.45 3.76
CA VAL A 35 2.14 -2.98 4.50
C VAL A 35 2.28 -2.18 5.79
N TRP A 36 2.53 -2.87 6.88
CA TRP A 36 2.71 -2.26 8.20
C TRP A 36 4.08 -2.64 8.78
N GLN A 37 4.53 -1.90 9.79
CA GLN A 37 5.88 -2.09 10.35
C GLN A 37 6.03 -3.32 11.24
N THR A 38 4.95 -4.02 11.54
CA THR A 38 4.94 -5.20 12.39
C THR A 38 4.38 -6.37 11.61
N LYS A 39 5.02 -7.54 11.73
CA LYS A 39 4.50 -8.75 11.08
C LYS A 39 3.16 -9.16 11.66
N GLY A 40 2.26 -9.57 10.77
CA GLY A 40 0.96 -10.10 11.15
C GLY A 40 1.02 -11.59 11.42
N LEU A 41 0.12 -12.03 12.33
CA LEU A 41 0.02 -13.44 12.70
C LEU A 41 -1.41 -13.96 12.49
N THR A 42 -2.16 -13.34 11.58
CA THR A 42 -3.54 -13.72 11.29
C THR A 42 -3.66 -14.34 9.90
N LYS A 43 -4.84 -14.93 9.61
CA LYS A 43 -5.12 -15.44 8.26
C LYS A 43 -5.28 -14.34 7.23
N ASN A 44 -5.34 -13.07 7.65
CA ASN A 44 -5.42 -11.90 6.77
C ASN A 44 -4.11 -11.13 6.72
N SER A 45 -3.00 -11.80 6.98
CA SER A 45 -1.66 -11.19 6.91
C SER A 45 -0.66 -12.15 6.29
N TRP A 46 0.35 -11.58 5.63
CA TRP A 46 1.42 -12.32 4.96
C TRP A 46 2.71 -11.53 5.22
N GLY A 47 3.44 -11.90 6.28
CA GLY A 47 4.57 -11.10 6.72
C GLY A 47 4.12 -9.73 7.19
N TYR A 48 4.62 -8.68 6.55
CA TYR A 48 4.25 -7.29 6.84
C TYR A 48 3.04 -6.81 6.04
N LEU A 49 2.51 -7.63 5.11
CA LEU A 49 1.35 -7.28 4.29
C LEU A 49 0.06 -7.68 5.01
N TYR A 50 -0.91 -6.76 5.03
CA TYR A 50 -2.19 -6.98 5.68
C TYR A 50 -3.36 -6.70 4.76
N ARG A 51 -4.43 -7.46 4.99
CA ARG A 51 -5.76 -7.16 4.45
C ARG A 51 -6.66 -6.85 5.63
N ASN A 52 -7.28 -5.65 5.61
CA ASN A 52 -8.24 -5.19 6.61
C ASN A 52 -7.68 -5.06 8.03
N LEU A 53 -6.46 -4.55 8.16
CA LEU A 53 -5.89 -4.19 9.46
C LEU A 53 -6.68 -3.05 10.10
N GLY A 54 -7.19 -2.13 9.31
CA GLY A 54 -8.00 -1.01 9.77
C GLY A 54 -9.18 -0.74 8.83
N ALA A 55 -10.08 0.15 9.25
CA ALA A 55 -11.21 0.59 8.44
C ALA A 55 -10.74 1.48 7.29
N ARG A 56 -11.64 1.73 6.32
CA ARG A 56 -11.32 2.42 5.05
C ARG A 56 -10.49 3.70 5.24
N SER A 57 -10.92 4.58 6.14
CA SER A 57 -10.30 5.90 6.33
C SER A 57 -9.51 6.01 7.63
N ALA A 58 -9.31 4.94 8.36
CA ALA A 58 -8.58 5.00 9.62
C ALA A 58 -7.13 5.38 9.38
N GLY A 59 -6.68 6.45 10.02
CA GLY A 59 -5.29 6.87 9.96
C GLY A 59 -4.39 6.03 10.84
N VAL A 60 -3.16 6.50 11.03
CA VAL A 60 -2.11 5.75 11.72
C VAL A 60 -1.60 6.50 12.96
N GLY A 61 -2.44 7.38 13.54
CA GLY A 61 -2.12 8.05 14.79
C GLY A 61 -1.94 9.57 14.68
N ASN A 62 -2.16 10.16 13.50
CA ASN A 62 -2.07 11.60 13.29
C ASN A 62 -3.18 12.08 12.36
N GLY A 63 -4.43 11.80 12.77
CA GLY A 63 -5.62 12.18 12.02
C GLY A 63 -6.09 11.10 11.08
N GLU A 64 -7.30 11.29 10.53
CA GLU A 64 -7.88 10.37 9.57
C GLU A 64 -7.17 10.44 8.22
N GLY A 65 -7.34 9.39 7.44
CA GLY A 65 -6.87 9.35 6.07
C GLY A 65 -7.76 10.15 5.13
N TRP A 66 -7.22 10.40 3.94
CA TRP A 66 -7.97 11.02 2.84
C TRP A 66 -7.68 10.26 1.55
N ARG A 67 -8.66 10.30 0.65
CA ARG A 67 -8.52 9.64 -0.66
C ARG A 67 -7.76 10.57 -1.61
N ILE A 68 -6.72 10.03 -2.23
CA ILE A 68 -5.89 10.77 -3.19
C ILE A 68 -6.41 10.55 -4.62
N GLU A 69 -6.72 9.30 -4.98
CA GLU A 69 -7.09 8.95 -6.34
C GLU A 69 -8.03 7.75 -6.32
N SER A 70 -8.75 7.57 -7.43
CA SER A 70 -9.71 6.47 -7.60
C SER A 70 -9.75 6.07 -9.06
N TRP A 71 -9.79 4.75 -9.32
CA TRP A 71 -9.81 4.19 -10.67
C TRP A 71 -11.01 3.26 -10.83
N GLY A 72 -11.56 3.25 -12.05
CA GLY A 72 -12.61 2.32 -12.45
C GLY A 72 -12.20 1.58 -13.70
N GLY A 73 -13.10 0.74 -14.24
CA GLY A 73 -12.88 0.07 -15.51
C GLY A 73 -11.62 -0.79 -15.56
N ASP A 74 -10.94 -0.74 -16.70
CA ASP A 74 -9.77 -1.59 -16.97
C ASP A 74 -8.63 -1.32 -16.00
N GLU A 75 -8.40 -0.07 -15.63
CA GLU A 75 -7.34 0.26 -14.67
C GLU A 75 -7.62 -0.34 -13.30
N ALA A 76 -8.86 -0.28 -12.84
CA ALA A 76 -9.23 -0.90 -11.56
C ALA A 76 -9.06 -2.42 -11.62
N ASN A 77 -9.44 -3.04 -12.73
CA ASN A 77 -9.27 -4.48 -12.90
C ASN A 77 -7.79 -4.88 -12.86
N TYR A 78 -6.95 -4.11 -13.53
CA TYR A 78 -5.50 -4.34 -13.53
C TYR A 78 -4.92 -4.22 -12.12
N LEU A 79 -5.25 -3.13 -11.42
CA LEU A 79 -4.74 -2.89 -10.08
C LEU A 79 -5.24 -3.93 -9.08
N ARG A 80 -6.52 -4.28 -9.16
CA ARG A 80 -7.09 -5.33 -8.30
C ARG A 80 -6.36 -6.65 -8.48
N GLY A 81 -6.05 -7.02 -9.73
CA GLY A 81 -5.30 -8.25 -10.00
C GLY A 81 -3.95 -8.26 -9.29
N ARG A 82 -3.24 -7.13 -9.35
CA ARG A 82 -1.94 -7.01 -8.69
C ARG A 82 -2.07 -7.05 -7.16
N ILE A 83 -3.08 -6.37 -6.63
CA ILE A 83 -3.33 -6.33 -5.19
C ILE A 83 -3.62 -7.74 -4.67
N GLU A 84 -4.55 -8.45 -5.31
CA GLU A 84 -4.97 -9.78 -4.85
C GLU A 84 -3.88 -10.83 -5.04
N ALA A 85 -2.97 -10.63 -5.98
CA ALA A 85 -1.81 -11.49 -6.17
C ALA A 85 -0.65 -11.16 -5.22
N SER A 86 -0.67 -9.98 -4.57
CA SER A 86 0.48 -9.50 -3.80
C SER A 86 0.92 -10.39 -2.65
N PRO A 87 0.06 -11.19 -1.99
CA PRO A 87 0.55 -12.13 -0.98
C PRO A 87 1.63 -13.09 -1.47
N THR A 88 1.61 -13.43 -2.76
CA THR A 88 2.64 -14.30 -3.36
C THR A 88 3.61 -13.56 -4.27
N ALA A 89 3.16 -12.46 -4.88
CA ALA A 89 3.93 -11.75 -5.90
C ALA A 89 4.79 -10.61 -5.36
N TYR A 90 4.38 -9.97 -4.26
CA TYR A 90 5.15 -8.87 -3.71
C TYR A 90 6.47 -9.40 -3.12
N PRO A 91 7.64 -8.95 -3.63
CA PRO A 91 8.91 -9.60 -3.29
C PRO A 91 9.37 -9.35 -1.85
N TRP A 92 8.86 -8.35 -1.16
CA TRP A 92 9.36 -7.96 0.16
C TRP A 92 8.31 -8.06 1.27
N ARG A 93 7.37 -8.97 1.17
CA ARG A 93 6.35 -9.14 2.21
C ARG A 93 6.95 -9.50 3.58
N ASP A 94 8.13 -10.12 3.58
CA ASP A 94 8.80 -10.57 4.81
C ASP A 94 9.93 -9.64 5.26
N ARG A 95 10.01 -8.44 4.67
CA ARG A 95 11.05 -7.48 4.99
C ARG A 95 10.44 -6.09 5.18
N TYR A 96 10.91 -5.39 6.22
CA TYR A 96 10.48 -4.01 6.47
C TYR A 96 11.67 -3.16 6.93
N VAL A 97 11.92 -2.07 6.22
CA VAL A 97 12.96 -1.09 6.58
C VAL A 97 12.35 0.30 6.38
N VAL A 98 12.36 1.13 7.43
CA VAL A 98 11.71 2.44 7.38
C VAL A 98 12.29 3.29 6.25
N VAL A 99 13.60 3.40 6.15
CA VAL A 99 14.31 4.15 5.11
C VAL A 99 15.55 3.35 4.74
N PRO A 100 15.82 3.07 3.51
CA PRO A 100 15.17 3.51 2.27
C PRO A 100 13.94 2.69 1.85
N GLY A 101 13.56 1.70 2.59
CA GLY A 101 12.54 0.73 2.29
C GLY A 101 13.13 -0.69 2.24
N PRO A 102 12.31 -1.71 1.98
CA PRO A 102 10.90 -1.61 1.62
C PRO A 102 10.03 -1.28 2.82
N ASN A 103 9.07 -0.40 2.63
CA ASN A 103 8.11 0.02 3.66
C ASN A 103 6.70 0.07 3.08
N SER A 104 5.76 0.70 3.80
CA SER A 104 4.36 0.77 3.38
C SER A 104 4.19 1.45 2.02
N ASN A 105 4.96 2.49 1.75
CA ASN A 105 4.87 3.23 0.49
C ASN A 105 5.51 2.46 -0.67
N THR A 106 6.51 1.65 -0.38
CA THR A 106 7.11 0.75 -1.37
C THR A 106 6.07 -0.23 -1.92
N TYR A 107 5.26 -0.82 -1.02
CA TYR A 107 4.21 -1.75 -1.43
C TYR A 107 3.21 -1.09 -2.37
N VAL A 108 2.70 0.07 -1.97
CA VAL A 108 1.69 0.77 -2.77
C VAL A 108 2.26 1.15 -4.13
N GLN A 109 3.47 1.68 -4.18
CA GLN A 109 4.09 2.03 -5.46
C GLN A 109 4.35 0.78 -6.32
N TRP A 110 4.71 -0.33 -5.71
CA TRP A 110 4.89 -1.61 -6.43
C TRP A 110 3.59 -2.06 -7.10
N VAL A 111 2.46 -1.91 -6.41
CA VAL A 111 1.15 -2.22 -6.99
C VAL A 111 0.84 -1.29 -8.15
N LEU A 112 1.02 0.01 -7.94
CA LEU A 112 0.58 1.04 -8.88
C LEU A 112 1.42 1.09 -10.16
N ARG A 113 2.70 0.74 -10.09
CA ARG A 113 3.64 0.83 -11.21
C ARG A 113 3.54 2.21 -11.88
N GLU A 114 3.34 2.24 -13.21
CA GLU A 114 3.22 3.50 -13.95
C GLU A 114 1.80 4.06 -13.98
N VAL A 115 0.81 3.37 -13.40
CA VAL A 115 -0.56 3.90 -13.33
C VAL A 115 -0.60 5.19 -12.52
N HIS A 116 0.15 5.24 -11.43
CA HIS A 116 0.24 6.43 -10.59
C HIS A 116 1.58 6.47 -9.86
N GLN A 117 2.17 7.64 -9.78
CA GLN A 117 3.41 7.87 -9.05
C GLN A 117 3.08 8.55 -7.73
N LEU A 118 3.46 7.94 -6.61
CA LEU A 118 3.29 8.57 -5.29
C LEU A 118 4.08 9.88 -5.24
N GLY A 119 3.53 10.88 -4.55
CA GLY A 119 4.21 12.14 -4.32
C GLY A 119 5.41 11.98 -3.38
N TRP A 120 6.15 13.06 -3.15
CA TRP A 120 7.39 13.03 -2.36
C TRP A 120 7.16 12.64 -0.90
N HIS A 121 5.93 12.80 -0.38
CA HIS A 121 5.58 12.33 0.96
C HIS A 121 5.56 10.80 1.08
N GLY A 122 5.53 10.09 -0.04
CA GLY A 122 5.58 8.63 -0.07
C GLY A 122 6.99 8.10 0.07
N ILE A 123 7.64 8.39 1.18
CA ILE A 123 9.02 7.98 1.42
C ILE A 123 9.13 6.46 1.37
N GLY A 124 10.07 5.97 0.57
CA GLY A 124 10.24 4.55 0.29
C GLY A 124 9.68 4.11 -1.06
N ARG A 125 8.93 4.99 -1.75
CA ARG A 125 8.35 4.69 -3.07
C ARG A 125 9.41 4.27 -4.09
N GLY A 126 10.59 4.88 -4.02
CA GLY A 126 11.66 4.63 -4.99
C GLY A 126 12.34 3.27 -4.82
N TYR A 127 12.11 2.58 -3.71
CA TYR A 127 12.71 1.28 -3.48
C TYR A 127 12.25 0.24 -4.50
N VAL A 128 11.10 0.47 -5.15
CA VAL A 128 10.54 -0.46 -6.16
C VAL A 128 11.50 -0.76 -7.31
N ARG A 129 12.44 0.14 -7.61
CA ARG A 129 13.42 -0.09 -8.66
C ARG A 129 14.32 -1.30 -8.39
N HIS A 130 14.38 -1.77 -7.15
CA HIS A 130 15.14 -2.97 -6.77
C HIS A 130 14.42 -4.28 -7.09
N ALA A 131 13.13 -4.24 -7.48
CA ALA A 131 12.37 -5.44 -7.77
C ALA A 131 12.97 -6.27 -8.90
N GLY A 132 13.53 -5.62 -9.91
CA GLY A 132 14.18 -6.31 -11.03
C GLY A 132 15.52 -6.93 -10.65
N GLN A 133 16.19 -6.41 -9.64
CA GLN A 133 17.52 -6.88 -9.22
C GLN A 133 17.43 -8.18 -8.42
N SER A 134 16.32 -8.43 -7.74
CA SER A 134 16.15 -9.62 -6.92
C SER A 134 16.01 -10.91 -7.73
N LYS A 135 15.88 -10.78 -9.06
CA LYS A 135 15.72 -11.91 -9.99
C LYS A 135 16.99 -12.24 -10.76
N ALA A 136 18.02 -11.45 -10.55
CA ALA A 136 19.29 -11.64 -11.28
C ALA A 136 20.10 -12.80 -10.74
#